data_bc4e53e9548f68d9204934b5f2d15207
#
_entry.id   bc4e53e9548f68d9204934b5f2d15207
#
_cell.length_a   1.000
_cell.length_b   1.000
_cell.length_c   1.000
_cell.angle_alpha   90.00
_cell.angle_beta   90.00
_cell.angle_gamma   90.00
#
_symmetry.space_group_name_H-M   'P 1'
#
loop_
_entity.id
_entity.type
_entity.pdbx_description
1 polymer ?
#
loop_
_entity_poly.entity_id
_entity_poly.type
_entity_poly.pdbx_seq_one_letter_code
_entity_poly.pdbx_strand_id
1 'polypeptide(L)'
;MNAEIVWRPQPRQAEFMRRPEPEALYGGAAGGGKSDALVIEALRQVHIPHYRGLILRKTYPQLSDLVDKSMAYYKRAFPTAQYNATSHVWVFPSGAKIYFGSMQYTKDRTNYQGKAFDFIGFDELTHFEWEEYSYMMSRNRPTGPGTRVYLRATTNPGGVGHGWVKARFITPAPPGTPIVEQFPVRMPDGTEKVLERARVFIPSSVFDNPALLENDPDYLASLASLPEAEKQALLYGSWDSFSGQVFTEWRNDPGHYQDQRWTHVIAPFAIPRHWKIYRGYDFGFSKPFSVGWYAADEEGRLYRIKELYGCTGRPNEGLRIDPVEQARRIREAEQNDPMLKGRTILGVADPAIFDESRGESIAAMMERGPHFLHWVPGDHTRLAGKMQFHYRLAFDGEGRPMFQVFSTCRHFIRTLPNLVYDESNVADIDTRQEDHIYDECRYVLMENPISPPRQTVQPPVGDDPLELHRRARFYRV
;
A
#
# COMPACT_ATOMS: atom_id res chain seq x y z
N MET A 1 -44.13 -16.07 20.39
CA MET A 1 -43.24 -14.92 20.59
C MET A 1 -42.87 -14.38 19.20
N ASN A 2 -43.25 -13.14 18.90
CA ASN A 2 -42.81 -12.51 17.65
C ASN A 2 -41.29 -12.34 17.71
N ALA A 3 -40.55 -12.89 16.75
CA ALA A 3 -39.11 -12.74 16.68
C ALA A 3 -38.75 -11.26 16.38
N GLU A 4 -38.07 -10.61 17.31
CA GLU A 4 -37.58 -9.26 17.09
C GLU A 4 -36.40 -9.31 16.10
N ILE A 5 -36.45 -8.45 15.06
CA ILE A 5 -35.35 -8.31 14.13
C ILE A 5 -34.36 -7.32 14.75
N VAL A 6 -33.21 -7.83 15.23
CA VAL A 6 -32.17 -7.03 15.87
C VAL A 6 -31.40 -6.15 14.87
N TRP A 7 -31.21 -6.64 13.64
CA TRP A 7 -30.47 -5.95 12.60
C TRP A 7 -30.88 -6.43 11.20
N ARG A 8 -30.83 -5.53 10.21
CA ARG A 8 -31.07 -5.84 8.79
C ARG A 8 -29.91 -5.33 7.95
N PRO A 9 -29.33 -6.15 7.05
CA PRO A 9 -28.28 -5.68 6.17
C PRO A 9 -28.81 -4.71 5.12
N GLN A 10 -28.06 -3.66 4.84
CA GLN A 10 -28.20 -2.84 3.65
C GLN A 10 -27.83 -3.68 2.40
N PRO A 11 -28.24 -3.29 1.19
CA PRO A 11 -28.01 -4.10 -0.02
C PRO A 11 -26.56 -4.54 -0.23
N ARG A 12 -25.59 -3.64 -0.08
CA ARG A 12 -24.16 -3.95 -0.23
C ARG A 12 -23.60 -4.81 0.90
N GLN A 13 -24.07 -4.59 2.12
CA GLN A 13 -23.73 -5.49 3.25
C GLN A 13 -24.28 -6.92 2.99
N ALA A 14 -25.50 -7.04 2.48
CA ALA A 14 -26.09 -8.32 2.13
C ALA A 14 -25.31 -9.02 1.00
N GLU A 15 -24.86 -8.28 -0.01
CA GLU A 15 -23.97 -8.78 -1.06
C GLU A 15 -22.68 -9.34 -0.48
N PHE A 16 -21.95 -8.56 0.35
CA PHE A 16 -20.73 -8.98 1.03
C PHE A 16 -20.94 -10.26 1.85
N MET A 17 -22.00 -10.30 2.66
CA MET A 17 -22.30 -11.44 3.53
C MET A 17 -22.68 -12.71 2.76
N ARG A 18 -23.23 -12.60 1.54
CA ARG A 18 -23.60 -13.76 0.70
C ARG A 18 -22.44 -14.35 -0.08
N ARG A 19 -21.28 -13.71 -0.12
CA ARG A 19 -20.16 -14.15 -0.95
C ARG A 19 -19.67 -15.55 -0.54
N PRO A 20 -19.58 -16.48 -1.51
CA PRO A 20 -19.10 -17.83 -1.25
C PRO A 20 -17.57 -17.91 -1.16
N GLU A 21 -16.84 -16.95 -1.71
CA GLU A 21 -15.39 -16.94 -1.76
C GLU A 21 -14.78 -17.02 -0.35
N PRO A 22 -13.67 -17.78 -0.19
CA PRO A 22 -12.98 -17.91 1.09
C PRO A 22 -12.38 -16.59 1.60
N GLU A 23 -12.20 -15.57 0.74
CA GLU A 23 -11.80 -14.23 1.13
C GLU A 23 -12.71 -13.19 0.47
N ALA A 24 -13.22 -12.26 1.26
CA ALA A 24 -13.94 -11.10 0.72
C ALA A 24 -13.57 -9.82 1.47
N LEU A 25 -13.30 -8.75 0.69
CA LEU A 25 -13.07 -7.40 1.17
C LEU A 25 -14.32 -6.54 0.91
N TYR A 26 -14.83 -5.88 1.94
CA TYR A 26 -15.87 -4.87 1.85
C TYR A 26 -15.27 -3.50 2.18
N GLY A 27 -15.05 -2.67 1.17
CA GLY A 27 -14.22 -1.48 1.34
C GLY A 27 -14.53 -0.34 0.38
N GLY A 28 -13.92 0.81 0.63
CA GLY A 28 -14.09 2.04 -0.14
C GLY A 28 -14.46 3.21 0.74
N ALA A 29 -15.54 3.95 0.39
CA ALA A 29 -15.95 5.15 1.10
C ALA A 29 -16.33 4.91 2.57
N ALA A 30 -16.29 5.96 3.38
CA ALA A 30 -16.79 5.96 4.75
C ALA A 30 -18.33 5.80 4.80
N GLY A 31 -18.88 5.54 5.98
CA GLY A 31 -20.32 5.54 6.21
C GLY A 31 -21.11 4.34 5.65
N GLY A 32 -20.50 3.40 4.94
CA GLY A 32 -21.18 2.25 4.33
C GLY A 32 -21.53 1.09 5.27
N GLY A 33 -21.44 1.27 6.59
CA GLY A 33 -21.81 0.25 7.60
C GLY A 33 -20.91 -0.98 7.61
N LYS A 34 -19.62 -0.82 7.26
CA LYS A 34 -18.64 -1.91 7.10
C LYS A 34 -18.40 -2.70 8.39
N SER A 35 -18.10 -2.01 9.49
CA SER A 35 -17.81 -2.64 10.79
C SER A 35 -19.02 -3.37 11.35
N ASP A 36 -20.24 -2.86 11.16
CA ASP A 36 -21.48 -3.54 11.57
C ASP A 36 -21.64 -4.86 10.80
N ALA A 37 -21.44 -4.84 9.48
CA ALA A 37 -21.51 -6.05 8.67
C ALA A 37 -20.48 -7.10 9.13
N LEU A 38 -19.26 -6.69 9.49
CA LEU A 38 -18.20 -7.60 9.95
C LEU A 38 -18.55 -8.22 11.31
N VAL A 39 -19.03 -7.41 12.26
CA VAL A 39 -19.44 -7.88 13.60
C VAL A 39 -20.61 -8.87 13.48
N ILE A 40 -21.61 -8.57 12.65
CA ILE A 40 -22.75 -9.47 12.44
C ILE A 40 -22.34 -10.74 11.68
N GLU A 41 -21.45 -10.65 10.70
CA GLU A 41 -20.97 -11.83 9.95
C GLU A 41 -20.33 -12.88 10.87
N ALA A 42 -19.65 -12.45 11.92
CA ALA A 42 -19.05 -13.36 12.90
C ALA A 42 -20.08 -14.25 13.62
N LEU A 43 -21.37 -13.84 13.70
CA LEU A 43 -22.44 -14.61 14.31
C LEU A 43 -22.91 -15.80 13.46
N ARG A 44 -22.55 -15.88 12.19
CA ARG A 44 -23.12 -16.82 11.23
C ARG A 44 -23.10 -18.27 11.67
N GLN A 45 -22.11 -18.67 12.43
CA GLN A 45 -21.89 -20.07 12.83
C GLN A 45 -21.91 -20.28 14.35
N VAL A 46 -22.39 -19.33 15.15
CA VAL A 46 -22.41 -19.43 16.63
C VAL A 46 -23.37 -20.51 17.15
N HIS A 47 -24.18 -21.13 16.30
CA HIS A 47 -24.99 -22.29 16.65
C HIS A 47 -24.17 -23.59 16.71
N ILE A 48 -22.95 -23.61 16.16
CA ILE A 48 -22.05 -24.79 16.16
C ILE A 48 -21.15 -24.72 17.39
N PRO A 49 -21.18 -25.73 18.29
CA PRO A 49 -20.54 -25.66 19.62
C PRO A 49 -19.03 -25.36 19.62
N HIS A 50 -18.30 -25.89 18.67
CA HIS A 50 -16.83 -25.71 18.58
C HIS A 50 -16.41 -24.54 17.74
N TYR A 51 -17.33 -23.79 17.13
CA TYR A 51 -17.02 -22.62 16.30
C TYR A 51 -16.16 -21.58 17.05
N ARG A 52 -15.13 -21.08 16.35
CA ARG A 52 -14.21 -20.04 16.82
C ARG A 52 -14.12 -18.94 15.78
N GLY A 53 -14.70 -17.79 16.08
CA GLY A 53 -14.52 -16.55 15.32
C GLY A 53 -13.45 -15.68 15.96
N LEU A 54 -12.73 -14.90 15.13
CA LEU A 54 -11.79 -13.87 15.57
C LEU A 54 -12.07 -12.60 14.78
N ILE A 55 -12.19 -11.47 15.46
CA ILE A 55 -12.24 -10.14 14.85
C ILE A 55 -10.98 -9.38 15.29
N LEU A 56 -10.28 -8.79 14.34
CA LEU A 56 -9.01 -8.11 14.50
C LEU A 56 -9.11 -6.63 14.17
N ARG A 57 -8.47 -5.80 15.00
CA ARG A 57 -8.17 -4.40 14.74
C ARG A 57 -6.69 -4.14 15.01
N LYS A 58 -6.11 -3.05 14.49
CA LYS A 58 -4.67 -2.80 14.65
C LYS A 58 -4.27 -2.61 16.11
N THR A 59 -5.05 -1.88 16.90
CA THR A 59 -4.76 -1.62 18.32
C THR A 59 -5.96 -1.90 19.21
N TYR A 60 -5.73 -2.17 20.50
CA TYR A 60 -6.80 -2.36 21.50
C TYR A 60 -7.70 -1.13 21.68
N PRO A 61 -7.20 0.11 21.76
CA PRO A 61 -8.08 1.28 21.83
C PRO A 61 -9.06 1.38 20.65
N GLN A 62 -8.62 1.04 19.42
CA GLN A 62 -9.49 1.02 18.26
C GLN A 62 -10.51 -0.14 18.28
N LEU A 63 -10.24 -1.20 19.05
CA LEU A 63 -11.11 -2.37 19.16
C LEU A 63 -12.39 -2.08 19.99
N SER A 64 -12.37 -1.05 20.84
CA SER A 64 -13.49 -0.71 21.74
C SER A 64 -14.81 -0.49 20.99
N ASP A 65 -14.78 0.22 19.86
CA ASP A 65 -15.96 0.46 19.02
C ASP A 65 -16.60 -0.85 18.51
N LEU A 66 -15.79 -1.82 18.10
CA LEU A 66 -16.28 -3.13 17.66
C LEU A 66 -16.86 -3.95 18.83
N VAL A 67 -16.27 -3.83 20.01
CA VAL A 67 -16.79 -4.47 21.22
C VAL A 67 -18.14 -3.86 21.60
N ASP A 68 -18.28 -2.52 21.58
CA ASP A 68 -19.52 -1.82 21.88
C ASP A 68 -20.65 -2.19 20.89
N LYS A 69 -20.33 -2.26 19.59
CA LYS A 69 -21.25 -2.77 18.56
C LYS A 69 -21.67 -4.21 18.84
N SER A 70 -20.71 -5.07 19.23
CA SER A 70 -21.02 -6.44 19.58
C SER A 70 -21.93 -6.54 20.83
N MET A 71 -21.74 -5.65 21.81
CA MET A 71 -22.63 -5.58 22.99
C MET A 71 -24.06 -5.21 22.56
N ALA A 72 -24.20 -4.24 21.67
CA ALA A 72 -25.52 -3.80 21.19
C ALA A 72 -26.25 -4.90 20.42
N TYR A 73 -25.58 -5.70 19.61
CA TYR A 73 -26.21 -6.72 18.77
C TYR A 73 -26.26 -8.10 19.42
N TYR A 74 -25.14 -8.58 19.99
CA TYR A 74 -25.06 -9.99 20.47
C TYR A 74 -25.93 -10.23 21.68
N LYS A 75 -26.01 -9.26 22.63
CA LYS A 75 -26.90 -9.38 23.80
C LYS A 75 -28.37 -9.43 23.43
N ARG A 76 -28.77 -8.66 22.43
CA ARG A 76 -30.19 -8.68 21.96
C ARG A 76 -30.50 -9.96 21.20
N ALA A 77 -29.59 -10.44 20.34
CA ALA A 77 -29.79 -11.67 19.56
C ALA A 77 -29.62 -12.95 20.43
N PHE A 78 -28.77 -12.92 21.44
CA PHE A 78 -28.44 -14.03 22.33
C PHE A 78 -28.37 -13.53 23.80
N PRO A 79 -29.51 -13.35 24.48
CA PRO A 79 -29.54 -12.75 25.83
C PRO A 79 -28.69 -13.47 26.89
N THR A 80 -28.47 -14.78 26.71
CA THR A 80 -27.66 -15.61 27.64
C THR A 80 -26.19 -15.69 27.25
N ALA A 81 -25.77 -15.12 26.11
CA ALA A 81 -24.36 -15.02 25.76
C ALA A 81 -23.60 -14.11 26.72
N GLN A 82 -22.37 -14.48 27.04
CA GLN A 82 -21.54 -13.77 28.02
C GLN A 82 -20.28 -13.22 27.37
N TYR A 83 -19.92 -11.97 27.69
CA TYR A 83 -18.67 -11.35 27.29
C TYR A 83 -17.71 -11.29 28.49
N ASN A 84 -16.49 -11.81 28.26
CA ASN A 84 -15.40 -11.68 29.25
C ASN A 84 -14.52 -10.48 28.78
N ALA A 85 -14.58 -9.39 29.57
CA ALA A 85 -13.85 -8.16 29.25
C ALA A 85 -12.32 -8.29 29.40
N THR A 86 -11.84 -9.21 30.25
CA THR A 86 -10.39 -9.42 30.43
C THR A 86 -9.77 -10.18 29.30
N SER A 87 -10.45 -11.20 28.76
CA SER A 87 -9.96 -12.00 27.64
C SER A 87 -10.52 -11.57 26.28
N HIS A 88 -11.41 -10.57 26.27
CA HIS A 88 -12.10 -10.05 25.08
C HIS A 88 -12.80 -11.16 24.26
N VAL A 89 -13.57 -12.01 24.92
CA VAL A 89 -14.21 -13.18 24.32
C VAL A 89 -15.70 -13.23 24.63
N TRP A 90 -16.51 -13.38 23.60
CA TRP A 90 -17.89 -13.81 23.73
C TRP A 90 -18.00 -15.33 23.81
N VAL A 91 -18.80 -15.82 24.73
CA VAL A 91 -19.19 -17.23 24.84
C VAL A 91 -20.69 -17.34 24.64
N PHE A 92 -21.08 -18.12 23.63
CA PHE A 92 -22.49 -18.33 23.27
C PHE A 92 -23.09 -19.57 23.97
N PRO A 93 -24.43 -19.67 24.07
CA PRO A 93 -25.08 -20.81 24.70
C PRO A 93 -24.73 -22.18 24.09
N SER A 94 -24.38 -22.20 22.81
CA SER A 94 -23.90 -23.41 22.13
C SER A 94 -22.50 -23.86 22.55
N GLY A 95 -21.71 -23.01 23.20
CA GLY A 95 -20.27 -23.19 23.45
C GLY A 95 -19.35 -22.54 22.42
N ALA A 96 -19.91 -21.99 21.34
CA ALA A 96 -19.16 -21.18 20.36
C ALA A 96 -18.52 -19.95 21.00
N LYS A 97 -17.40 -19.51 20.43
CA LYS A 97 -16.66 -18.32 20.93
C LYS A 97 -16.31 -17.37 19.82
N ILE A 98 -16.43 -16.07 20.07
CA ILE A 98 -15.91 -15.01 19.23
C ILE A 98 -14.90 -14.20 20.05
N TYR A 99 -13.69 -14.12 19.52
CA TYR A 99 -12.56 -13.39 20.11
C TYR A 99 -12.41 -12.03 19.45
N PHE A 100 -12.07 -11.01 20.23
CA PHE A 100 -11.67 -9.70 19.77
C PHE A 100 -10.20 -9.52 20.10
N GLY A 101 -9.37 -9.23 19.09
CA GLY A 101 -7.93 -9.18 19.26
C GLY A 101 -7.29 -8.06 18.45
N SER A 102 -6.02 -7.80 18.75
CA SER A 102 -5.23 -6.79 18.04
C SER A 102 -3.86 -7.32 17.65
N MET A 103 -3.24 -6.67 16.66
CA MET A 103 -1.83 -6.84 16.27
C MET A 103 -1.23 -5.46 16.05
N GLN A 104 -0.75 -4.82 17.11
CA GLN A 104 -0.15 -3.49 17.04
C GLN A 104 1.18 -3.52 16.31
N TYR A 105 1.96 -4.57 16.52
CA TYR A 105 3.25 -4.81 15.89
C TYR A 105 3.23 -6.15 15.15
N THR A 106 4.01 -6.27 14.09
CA THR A 106 4.08 -7.50 13.28
C THR A 106 4.47 -8.74 14.11
N LYS A 107 5.27 -8.57 15.18
CA LYS A 107 5.58 -9.65 16.14
C LYS A 107 4.36 -10.19 16.88
N ASP A 108 3.30 -9.40 17.06
CA ASP A 108 2.12 -9.79 17.84
C ASP A 108 1.35 -10.93 17.17
N ARG A 109 1.59 -11.19 15.88
CA ARG A 109 1.07 -12.36 15.17
C ARG A 109 1.40 -13.68 15.88
N THR A 110 2.52 -13.74 16.61
CA THR A 110 2.91 -14.93 17.39
C THR A 110 1.96 -15.24 18.54
N ASN A 111 1.17 -14.27 19.04
CA ASN A 111 0.12 -14.48 20.04
C ASN A 111 -0.99 -15.41 19.54
N TYR A 112 -1.09 -15.58 18.23
CA TYR A 112 -2.04 -16.48 17.54
C TYR A 112 -1.40 -17.81 17.14
N GLN A 113 -0.13 -18.06 17.50
CA GLN A 113 0.55 -19.32 17.23
C GLN A 113 -0.16 -20.47 17.94
N GLY A 114 -0.34 -21.59 17.23
CA GLY A 114 -1.05 -22.77 17.77
C GLY A 114 -2.58 -22.65 17.77
N LYS A 115 -3.15 -21.46 17.57
CA LYS A 115 -4.60 -21.25 17.52
C LYS A 115 -5.19 -21.56 16.15
N ALA A 116 -6.48 -21.88 16.11
CA ALA A 116 -7.26 -22.10 14.89
C ALA A 116 -8.58 -21.33 14.99
N PHE A 117 -9.01 -20.77 13.87
CA PHE A 117 -10.26 -20.02 13.78
C PHE A 117 -10.98 -20.36 12.47
N ASP A 118 -12.28 -20.66 12.57
CA ASP A 118 -13.15 -20.89 11.41
C ASP A 118 -13.44 -19.62 10.65
N PHE A 119 -13.58 -18.51 11.37
CA PHE A 119 -13.79 -17.17 10.84
C PHE A 119 -12.70 -16.22 11.36
N ILE A 120 -12.12 -15.45 10.46
CA ILE A 120 -11.27 -14.31 10.82
C ILE A 120 -11.77 -13.08 10.10
N GLY A 121 -12.13 -12.06 10.88
CA GLY A 121 -12.54 -10.75 10.43
C GLY A 121 -11.44 -9.72 10.68
N PHE A 122 -11.02 -8.98 9.65
CA PHE A 122 -10.13 -7.83 9.79
C PHE A 122 -10.94 -6.56 9.61
N ASP A 123 -10.96 -5.69 10.61
CA ASP A 123 -11.50 -4.35 10.44
C ASP A 123 -10.35 -3.36 10.21
N GLU A 124 -10.54 -2.44 9.25
CA GLU A 124 -9.51 -1.54 8.72
C GLU A 124 -8.27 -2.30 8.23
N LEU A 125 -8.46 -3.18 7.24
CA LEU A 125 -7.42 -4.07 6.72
C LEU A 125 -6.18 -3.30 6.22
N THR A 126 -6.33 -2.09 5.71
CA THR A 126 -5.21 -1.25 5.25
C THR A 126 -4.28 -0.78 6.37
N HIS A 127 -4.65 -0.95 7.63
CA HIS A 127 -3.76 -0.70 8.76
C HIS A 127 -2.80 -1.86 9.05
N PHE A 128 -3.03 -3.04 8.46
CA PHE A 128 -2.21 -4.23 8.65
C PHE A 128 -1.17 -4.38 7.54
N GLU A 129 0.00 -4.89 7.92
CA GLU A 129 1.02 -5.31 6.98
C GLU A 129 0.63 -6.65 6.32
N TRP A 130 1.16 -6.90 5.11
CA TRP A 130 0.93 -8.18 4.41
C TRP A 130 1.36 -9.40 5.24
N GLU A 131 2.46 -9.29 6.00
CA GLU A 131 2.96 -10.37 6.85
C GLU A 131 1.98 -10.76 7.96
N GLU A 132 1.26 -9.80 8.52
CA GLU A 132 0.24 -10.03 9.54
C GLU A 132 -0.98 -10.76 8.94
N TYR A 133 -1.48 -10.25 7.82
CA TYR A 133 -2.61 -10.85 7.12
C TYR A 133 -2.29 -12.27 6.63
N SER A 134 -1.17 -12.47 5.94
CA SER A 134 -0.78 -13.76 5.39
C SER A 134 -0.51 -14.81 6.49
N TYR A 135 0.06 -14.39 7.63
CA TYR A 135 0.20 -15.28 8.78
C TYR A 135 -1.15 -15.76 9.29
N MET A 136 -2.14 -14.88 9.42
CA MET A 136 -3.47 -15.22 9.89
C MET A 136 -4.24 -16.10 8.89
N MET A 137 -3.96 -16.04 7.60
CA MET A 137 -4.50 -17.00 6.62
C MET A 137 -4.16 -18.45 7.01
N SER A 138 -2.96 -18.69 7.56
CA SER A 138 -2.54 -20.01 8.03
C SER A 138 -3.23 -20.44 9.34
N ARG A 139 -3.82 -19.50 10.08
CA ARG A 139 -4.61 -19.78 11.29
C ARG A 139 -6.10 -20.00 10.99
N ASN A 140 -6.55 -19.64 9.79
CA ASN A 140 -7.91 -19.86 9.30
C ASN A 140 -8.08 -21.29 8.84
N ARG A 141 -8.44 -22.16 9.77
CA ARG A 141 -8.63 -23.61 9.57
C ARG A 141 -9.75 -24.12 10.47
N PRO A 142 -10.41 -25.26 10.12
CA PRO A 142 -11.56 -25.76 10.86
C PRO A 142 -11.17 -26.11 12.30
N THR A 143 -12.03 -25.74 13.25
CA THR A 143 -11.91 -26.09 14.66
C THR A 143 -12.69 -27.36 15.03
N GLY A 144 -13.51 -27.84 14.09
CA GLY A 144 -14.29 -29.09 14.19
C GLY A 144 -15.15 -29.33 12.95
N PRO A 145 -15.92 -30.40 12.91
CA PRO A 145 -16.74 -30.76 11.77
C PRO A 145 -17.92 -29.79 11.56
N GLY A 146 -18.30 -29.55 10.30
CA GLY A 146 -19.46 -28.77 9.90
C GLY A 146 -19.28 -27.27 9.91
N THR A 147 -18.09 -26.74 10.25
CA THR A 147 -17.79 -25.33 10.13
C THR A 147 -17.29 -24.96 8.74
N ARG A 148 -17.71 -23.80 8.23
CA ARG A 148 -17.12 -23.16 7.06
C ARG A 148 -15.95 -22.32 7.50
N VAL A 149 -14.84 -22.41 6.76
CA VAL A 149 -13.60 -21.65 7.03
C VAL A 149 -13.47 -20.52 6.00
N TYR A 150 -13.38 -19.26 6.45
CA TYR A 150 -13.26 -18.12 5.57
C TYR A 150 -12.78 -16.85 6.29
N LEU A 151 -12.28 -15.89 5.48
CA LEU A 151 -11.83 -14.57 5.89
C LEU A 151 -12.79 -13.49 5.38
N ARG A 152 -13.00 -12.49 6.19
CA ARG A 152 -13.70 -11.27 5.82
C ARG A 152 -12.89 -10.07 6.25
N ALA A 153 -12.88 -9.03 5.44
CA ALA A 153 -12.18 -7.80 5.78
C ALA A 153 -13.02 -6.58 5.42
N THR A 154 -12.83 -5.52 6.19
CA THR A 154 -13.42 -4.21 5.94
C THR A 154 -12.32 -3.16 5.94
N THR A 155 -12.45 -2.10 5.15
CA THR A 155 -11.45 -1.01 5.15
C THR A 155 -11.93 0.22 4.39
N ASN A 156 -11.25 1.35 4.67
CA ASN A 156 -11.15 2.52 3.81
C ASN A 156 -9.81 2.51 3.08
N PRO A 157 -9.65 3.26 1.95
CA PRO A 157 -8.36 3.53 1.36
C PRO A 157 -7.45 4.31 2.31
N GLY A 158 -6.13 4.10 2.24
CA GLY A 158 -5.12 4.73 3.10
C GLY A 158 -4.48 3.76 4.09
N GLY A 159 -3.43 4.23 4.78
CA GLY A 159 -2.68 3.42 5.75
C GLY A 159 -1.56 2.57 5.14
N VAL A 160 -0.72 2.01 6.01
CA VAL A 160 0.52 1.27 5.66
C VAL A 160 0.28 0.07 4.72
N GLY A 161 -0.87 -0.57 4.82
CA GLY A 161 -1.24 -1.72 3.99
C GLY A 161 -1.96 -1.35 2.69
N HIS A 162 -2.22 -0.06 2.42
CA HIS A 162 -2.99 0.36 1.24
C HIS A 162 -2.50 -0.29 -0.06
N GLY A 163 -1.19 -0.26 -0.31
CA GLY A 163 -0.59 -0.76 -1.54
C GLY A 163 -0.85 -2.25 -1.77
N TRP A 164 -0.64 -3.10 -0.76
CA TRP A 164 -0.86 -4.53 -0.91
C TRP A 164 -2.34 -4.90 -0.99
N VAL A 165 -3.22 -4.20 -0.26
CA VAL A 165 -4.67 -4.40 -0.34
C VAL A 165 -5.19 -4.04 -1.72
N LYS A 166 -4.77 -2.89 -2.27
CA LYS A 166 -5.09 -2.46 -3.63
C LYS A 166 -4.63 -3.46 -4.67
N ALA A 167 -3.37 -3.91 -4.59
CA ALA A 167 -2.80 -4.89 -5.51
C ALA A 167 -3.50 -6.27 -5.42
N ARG A 168 -3.97 -6.66 -4.22
CA ARG A 168 -4.61 -7.96 -4.02
C ARG A 168 -6.08 -7.97 -4.43
N PHE A 169 -6.85 -6.94 -4.07
CA PHE A 169 -8.32 -6.97 -4.18
C PHE A 169 -8.90 -6.03 -5.23
N ILE A 170 -8.23 -4.91 -5.53
CA ILE A 170 -8.81 -3.83 -6.33
C ILE A 170 -8.32 -3.89 -7.78
N THR A 171 -6.99 -3.87 -7.97
CA THR A 171 -6.37 -3.78 -9.30
C THR A 171 -6.63 -5.00 -10.19
N PRO A 172 -6.71 -6.27 -9.69
CA PRO A 172 -6.77 -7.44 -10.56
C PRO A 172 -8.10 -7.64 -11.29
N ALA A 173 -9.22 -7.14 -10.76
CA ALA A 173 -10.54 -7.34 -11.38
C ALA A 173 -11.54 -6.23 -10.98
N PRO A 174 -12.58 -5.99 -11.78
CA PRO A 174 -13.68 -5.11 -11.41
C PRO A 174 -14.38 -5.57 -10.11
N PRO A 175 -14.98 -4.62 -9.36
CA PRO A 175 -15.75 -4.94 -8.16
C PRO A 175 -16.79 -6.05 -8.39
N GLY A 176 -16.97 -6.95 -7.41
CA GLY A 176 -17.88 -8.07 -7.46
C GLY A 176 -17.40 -9.28 -8.26
N THR A 177 -16.31 -9.14 -9.03
CA THR A 177 -15.74 -10.23 -9.83
C THR A 177 -14.76 -11.06 -9.01
N PRO A 178 -14.90 -12.39 -8.93
CA PRO A 178 -13.95 -13.25 -8.24
C PRO A 178 -12.57 -13.23 -8.90
N ILE A 179 -11.53 -13.11 -8.08
CA ILE A 179 -10.13 -13.22 -8.46
C ILE A 179 -9.65 -14.59 -8.00
N VAL A 180 -9.30 -15.47 -8.95
CA VAL A 180 -8.81 -16.82 -8.66
C VAL A 180 -7.29 -16.83 -8.73
N GLU A 181 -6.67 -17.29 -7.65
CA GLU A 181 -5.22 -17.46 -7.54
C GLU A 181 -4.89 -18.97 -7.49
N GLN A 182 -3.89 -19.36 -8.25
CA GLN A 182 -3.47 -20.76 -8.36
C GLN A 182 -2.16 -20.99 -7.60
N PHE A 183 -2.12 -22.07 -6.82
CA PHE A 183 -0.99 -22.45 -5.99
C PHE A 183 -0.53 -23.85 -6.38
N PRO A 184 0.60 -24.02 -7.09
CA PRO A 184 1.19 -25.34 -7.32
C PRO A 184 1.73 -25.89 -6.00
N VAL A 185 1.31 -27.08 -5.63
CA VAL A 185 1.71 -27.77 -4.39
C VAL A 185 2.26 -29.14 -4.76
N ARG A 186 3.50 -29.42 -4.36
CA ARG A 186 4.09 -30.75 -4.51
C ARG A 186 3.55 -31.67 -3.42
N MET A 187 2.90 -32.75 -3.85
CA MET A 187 2.31 -33.75 -2.98
C MET A 187 3.39 -34.71 -2.45
N PRO A 188 3.13 -35.45 -1.33
CA PRO A 188 4.08 -36.43 -0.79
C PRO A 188 4.48 -37.54 -1.75
N ASP A 189 3.60 -37.90 -2.70
CA ASP A 189 3.83 -38.88 -3.75
C ASP A 189 4.69 -38.36 -4.92
N GLY A 190 5.14 -37.10 -4.86
CA GLY A 190 5.94 -36.43 -5.88
C GLY A 190 5.13 -35.80 -7.02
N THR A 191 3.81 -35.98 -7.06
CA THR A 191 2.93 -35.28 -8.03
C THR A 191 2.77 -33.80 -7.71
N GLU A 192 2.49 -33.01 -8.72
CA GLU A 192 2.15 -31.58 -8.56
C GLU A 192 0.63 -31.40 -8.66
N LYS A 193 0.03 -30.74 -7.66
CA LYS A 193 -1.39 -30.41 -7.65
C LYS A 193 -1.53 -28.88 -7.61
N VAL A 194 -2.33 -28.33 -8.53
CA VAL A 194 -2.70 -26.90 -8.50
C VAL A 194 -3.94 -26.74 -7.62
N LEU A 195 -3.81 -25.97 -6.55
CA LEU A 195 -4.90 -25.57 -5.68
C LEU A 195 -5.35 -24.16 -6.04
N GLU A 196 -6.66 -23.93 -6.04
CA GLU A 196 -7.25 -22.62 -6.33
C GLU A 196 -7.83 -22.00 -5.06
N ARG A 197 -7.67 -20.69 -4.93
CA ARG A 197 -8.31 -19.89 -3.88
C ARG A 197 -8.87 -18.61 -4.48
N ALA A 198 -10.17 -18.42 -4.30
CA ALA A 198 -10.88 -17.23 -4.79
C ALA A 198 -10.95 -16.16 -3.73
N ARG A 199 -10.91 -14.89 -4.17
CA ARG A 199 -11.17 -13.70 -3.36
C ARG A 199 -12.00 -12.70 -4.16
N VAL A 200 -12.66 -11.79 -3.46
CA VAL A 200 -13.52 -10.79 -4.10
C VAL A 200 -13.49 -9.46 -3.35
N PHE A 201 -13.64 -8.38 -4.11
CA PHE A 201 -13.85 -7.03 -3.58
C PHE A 201 -15.30 -6.60 -3.79
N ILE A 202 -15.94 -6.10 -2.73
CA ILE A 202 -17.26 -5.47 -2.76
C ILE A 202 -17.07 -4.00 -2.39
N PRO A 203 -17.45 -3.05 -3.26
CA PRO A 203 -17.32 -1.63 -2.97
C PRO A 203 -18.33 -1.18 -1.92
N SER A 204 -17.91 -0.24 -1.08
CA SER A 204 -18.72 0.41 -0.04
C SER A 204 -18.79 1.91 -0.31
N SER A 205 -19.97 2.48 -0.25
CA SER A 205 -20.22 3.91 -0.36
C SER A 205 -21.15 4.38 0.76
N VAL A 206 -21.03 5.64 1.16
CA VAL A 206 -22.01 6.27 2.07
C VAL A 206 -23.44 6.21 1.49
N PHE A 207 -23.57 6.26 0.17
CA PHE A 207 -24.86 6.18 -0.53
C PHE A 207 -25.48 4.79 -0.47
N ASP A 208 -24.73 3.77 -0.08
CA ASP A 208 -25.24 2.41 0.16
C ASP A 208 -25.87 2.25 1.55
N ASN A 209 -25.86 3.32 2.38
CA ASN A 209 -26.39 3.33 3.75
C ASN A 209 -27.46 4.42 3.95
N PRO A 210 -28.67 4.25 3.39
CA PRO A 210 -29.77 5.20 3.55
C PRO A 210 -30.10 5.53 5.01
N ALA A 211 -30.00 4.54 5.91
CA ALA A 211 -30.28 4.74 7.32
C ALA A 211 -29.33 5.77 7.99
N LEU A 212 -28.06 5.82 7.57
CA LEU A 212 -27.14 6.85 8.04
C LEU A 212 -27.56 8.24 7.53
N LEU A 213 -27.87 8.35 6.24
CA LEU A 213 -28.23 9.62 5.62
C LEU A 213 -29.55 10.19 6.10
N GLU A 214 -30.49 9.32 6.49
CA GLU A 214 -31.77 9.71 7.11
C GLU A 214 -31.56 10.23 8.54
N ASN A 215 -30.64 9.61 9.30
CA ASN A 215 -30.36 9.99 10.68
C ASN A 215 -29.39 11.19 10.81
N ASP A 216 -28.49 11.36 9.84
CA ASP A 216 -27.48 12.43 9.82
C ASP A 216 -27.31 12.95 8.37
N PRO A 217 -28.19 13.84 7.91
CA PRO A 217 -28.09 14.44 6.58
C PRO A 217 -26.82 15.28 6.38
N ASP A 218 -26.25 15.85 7.47
CA ASP A 218 -25.07 16.70 7.44
C ASP A 218 -23.77 15.91 7.29
N TYR A 219 -23.80 14.58 7.45
CA TYR A 219 -22.64 13.73 7.29
C TYR A 219 -21.98 13.85 5.90
N LEU A 220 -22.80 13.97 4.84
CA LEU A 220 -22.28 14.20 3.48
C LEU A 220 -21.56 15.53 3.35
N ALA A 221 -22.09 16.59 3.97
CA ALA A 221 -21.43 17.90 3.97
C ALA A 221 -20.10 17.85 4.72
N SER A 222 -20.04 17.12 5.83
CA SER A 222 -18.81 16.89 6.59
C SER A 222 -17.75 16.19 5.74
N LEU A 223 -18.10 15.12 5.01
CA LEU A 223 -17.17 14.43 4.10
C LEU A 223 -16.77 15.32 2.91
N ALA A 224 -17.69 16.11 2.38
CA ALA A 224 -17.42 17.00 1.25
C ALA A 224 -16.49 18.19 1.62
N SER A 225 -16.43 18.56 2.89
CA SER A 225 -15.54 19.63 3.40
C SER A 225 -14.10 19.19 3.64
N LEU A 226 -13.81 17.90 3.56
CA LEU A 226 -12.45 17.37 3.73
C LEU A 226 -11.50 17.84 2.63
N PRO A 227 -10.18 17.87 2.89
CA PRO A 227 -9.17 18.05 1.85
C PRO A 227 -9.40 17.09 0.67
N GLU A 228 -9.05 17.51 -0.56
CA GLU A 228 -9.44 16.79 -1.78
C GLU A 228 -9.06 15.29 -1.76
N ALA A 229 -7.84 14.96 -1.32
CA ALA A 229 -7.40 13.56 -1.25
C ALA A 229 -8.25 12.72 -0.28
N GLU A 230 -8.60 13.28 0.88
CA GLU A 230 -9.46 12.62 1.87
C GLU A 230 -10.91 12.50 1.38
N LYS A 231 -11.41 13.55 0.73
CA LYS A 231 -12.74 13.54 0.11
C LYS A 231 -12.82 12.46 -0.98
N GLN A 232 -11.81 12.35 -1.84
CA GLN A 232 -11.75 11.29 -2.86
C GLN A 232 -11.75 9.88 -2.23
N ALA A 233 -11.00 9.69 -1.16
CA ALA A 233 -10.97 8.41 -0.46
C ALA A 233 -12.25 8.11 0.32
N LEU A 234 -12.71 9.06 1.17
CA LEU A 234 -13.74 8.79 2.16
C LEU A 234 -15.17 9.02 1.65
N LEU A 235 -15.37 9.95 0.72
CA LEU A 235 -16.68 10.19 0.11
C LEU A 235 -16.88 9.32 -1.14
N TYR A 236 -15.87 9.27 -2.02
CA TYR A 236 -16.00 8.57 -3.31
C TYR A 236 -15.36 7.17 -3.32
N GLY A 237 -14.61 6.80 -2.29
CA GLY A 237 -14.00 5.47 -2.18
C GLY A 237 -12.83 5.25 -3.15
N SER A 238 -12.16 6.33 -3.58
CA SER A 238 -11.02 6.25 -4.49
C SER A 238 -9.85 5.49 -3.86
N TRP A 239 -9.26 4.58 -4.62
CA TRP A 239 -8.04 3.87 -4.27
C TRP A 239 -6.78 4.50 -4.89
N ASP A 240 -6.93 5.58 -5.65
CA ASP A 240 -5.83 6.29 -6.31
C ASP A 240 -5.44 7.59 -5.58
N SER A 241 -6.32 8.06 -4.67
CA SER A 241 -6.09 9.25 -3.85
C SER A 241 -6.61 8.97 -2.44
N PHE A 242 -5.78 9.20 -1.42
CA PHE A 242 -6.11 8.88 -0.02
C PHE A 242 -5.33 9.74 0.97
N SER A 243 -5.81 9.81 2.20
CA SER A 243 -5.16 10.56 3.28
C SER A 243 -3.80 9.98 3.63
N GLY A 244 -2.82 10.85 3.83
CA GLY A 244 -1.45 10.46 4.17
C GLY A 244 -0.59 10.04 2.99
N GLN A 245 -1.07 10.15 1.75
CA GLN A 245 -0.27 9.92 0.54
C GLN A 245 0.88 10.94 0.46
N VAL A 246 2.11 10.45 0.22
CA VAL A 246 3.30 11.31 0.18
C VAL A 246 3.38 12.09 -1.13
N PHE A 247 3.24 11.42 -2.27
CA PHE A 247 3.44 11.99 -3.61
C PHE A 247 2.11 12.23 -4.31
N THR A 248 1.38 13.23 -3.88
CA THR A 248 0.07 13.62 -4.45
C THR A 248 0.18 14.23 -5.85
N GLU A 249 1.38 14.68 -6.26
CA GLU A 249 1.69 15.17 -7.59
C GLU A 249 1.75 14.08 -8.65
N TRP A 250 1.95 12.83 -8.21
CA TRP A 250 2.09 11.70 -9.13
C TRP A 250 0.86 11.53 -10.01
N ARG A 251 1.10 11.48 -11.32
CA ARG A 251 0.07 11.23 -12.32
C ARG A 251 0.51 10.15 -13.29
N ASN A 252 -0.35 9.17 -13.49
CA ASN A 252 -0.21 8.13 -14.49
C ASN A 252 -1.40 8.22 -15.45
N ASP A 253 -1.22 8.86 -16.61
CA ASP A 253 -2.26 9.06 -17.60
C ASP A 253 -1.85 8.42 -18.93
N PRO A 254 -2.42 7.23 -19.27
CA PRO A 254 -2.10 6.51 -20.49
C PRO A 254 -2.40 7.31 -21.78
N GLY A 255 -3.34 8.25 -21.74
CA GLY A 255 -3.66 9.12 -22.88
C GLY A 255 -2.51 10.04 -23.27
N HIS A 256 -1.58 10.28 -22.34
CA HIS A 256 -0.46 11.20 -22.51
C HIS A 256 0.92 10.51 -22.55
N TYR A 257 0.99 9.18 -22.67
CA TYR A 257 2.26 8.46 -22.70
C TYR A 257 3.15 8.85 -23.91
N GLN A 258 2.56 9.23 -25.05
CA GLN A 258 3.29 9.55 -26.27
C GLN A 258 3.73 11.02 -26.35
N ASP A 259 2.91 11.94 -25.90
CA ASP A 259 3.22 13.37 -25.90
C ASP A 259 4.05 13.80 -24.68
N GLN A 260 4.18 12.91 -23.66
CA GLN A 260 5.03 13.05 -22.48
C GLN A 260 4.68 14.28 -21.62
N ARG A 261 3.44 14.76 -21.68
CA ARG A 261 2.94 15.93 -20.95
C ARG A 261 1.85 15.54 -19.97
N TRP A 262 1.82 16.23 -18.84
CA TRP A 262 0.82 16.03 -17.80
C TRP A 262 0.74 14.59 -17.25
N THR A 263 1.81 13.82 -17.45
CA THR A 263 1.99 12.46 -16.95
C THR A 263 3.44 12.20 -16.54
N HIS A 264 3.64 11.38 -15.51
CA HIS A 264 4.97 10.92 -15.11
C HIS A 264 5.34 9.60 -15.77
N VAL A 265 4.34 8.87 -16.27
CA VAL A 265 4.56 7.61 -16.98
C VAL A 265 4.51 7.87 -18.48
N ILE A 266 5.52 7.39 -19.20
CA ILE A 266 5.66 7.63 -20.64
C ILE A 266 5.94 6.33 -21.40
N ALA A 267 5.66 6.35 -22.71
CA ALA A 267 6.08 5.27 -23.59
C ALA A 267 7.62 5.20 -23.69
N PRO A 268 8.22 4.00 -23.70
CA PRO A 268 9.66 3.86 -23.92
C PRO A 268 10.11 4.47 -25.24
N PHE A 269 11.27 5.15 -25.22
CA PHE A 269 11.93 5.67 -26.41
C PHE A 269 13.42 5.34 -26.40
N ALA A 270 14.10 5.49 -27.55
CA ALA A 270 15.52 5.20 -27.65
C ALA A 270 16.36 6.28 -26.96
N ILE A 271 17.16 5.91 -25.96
CA ILE A 271 17.99 6.83 -25.20
C ILE A 271 19.21 7.27 -26.01
N PRO A 272 19.42 8.58 -26.24
CA PRO A 272 20.58 9.11 -26.93
C PRO A 272 21.91 8.65 -26.31
N ARG A 273 22.92 8.35 -27.13
CA ARG A 273 24.21 7.80 -26.66
C ARG A 273 25.00 8.75 -25.77
N HIS A 274 24.82 10.04 -25.90
CA HIS A 274 25.53 11.07 -25.12
C HIS A 274 24.89 11.34 -23.75
N TRP A 275 23.65 10.87 -23.50
CA TRP A 275 23.02 11.03 -22.19
C TRP A 275 23.75 10.18 -21.14
N LYS A 276 23.88 10.72 -19.93
CA LYS A 276 24.48 10.00 -18.80
C LYS A 276 23.52 8.93 -18.30
N ILE A 277 24.09 7.78 -17.91
CA ILE A 277 23.31 6.69 -17.31
C ILE A 277 23.74 6.49 -15.87
N TYR A 278 22.76 6.46 -14.98
CA TYR A 278 22.90 6.12 -13.58
C TYR A 278 22.23 4.79 -13.28
N ARG A 279 22.72 4.12 -12.25
CA ARG A 279 22.13 2.91 -11.69
C ARG A 279 21.98 3.12 -10.20
N GLY A 280 20.75 3.12 -9.67
CA GLY A 280 20.45 3.12 -8.24
C GLY A 280 20.38 1.69 -7.71
N TYR A 281 20.70 1.49 -6.42
CA TYR A 281 20.59 0.20 -5.76
C TYR A 281 20.21 0.34 -4.29
N ASP A 282 19.21 -0.42 -3.89
CA ASP A 282 18.82 -0.67 -2.50
C ASP A 282 18.89 -2.18 -2.25
N PHE A 283 19.70 -2.58 -1.25
CA PHE A 283 19.94 -4.00 -0.95
C PHE A 283 18.75 -4.60 -0.19
N GLY A 284 18.33 -5.78 -0.60
CA GLY A 284 17.36 -6.60 0.10
C GLY A 284 17.69 -8.09 0.01
N PHE A 285 17.37 -8.84 1.07
CA PHE A 285 17.46 -10.31 1.12
C PHE A 285 16.10 -10.91 1.42
N SER A 286 15.57 -10.71 2.63
CA SER A 286 14.19 -11.10 3.00
C SER A 286 13.14 -10.12 2.51
N LYS A 287 13.50 -8.87 2.35
CA LYS A 287 12.77 -7.84 1.64
C LYS A 287 13.29 -7.73 0.20
N PRO A 288 12.52 -7.19 -0.75
CA PRO A 288 12.99 -7.02 -2.12
C PRO A 288 14.24 -6.13 -2.20
N PHE A 289 15.21 -6.49 -3.04
CA PHE A 289 16.20 -5.53 -3.50
C PHE A 289 15.64 -4.74 -4.68
N SER A 290 16.10 -3.51 -4.85
CA SER A 290 15.71 -2.64 -5.96
C SER A 290 16.91 -2.17 -6.77
N VAL A 291 16.79 -2.23 -8.09
CA VAL A 291 17.72 -1.64 -9.04
C VAL A 291 16.95 -0.84 -10.07
N GLY A 292 17.29 0.43 -10.23
CA GLY A 292 16.76 1.30 -11.29
C GLY A 292 17.86 1.84 -12.18
N TRP A 293 17.60 1.91 -13.48
CA TRP A 293 18.49 2.59 -14.44
C TRP A 293 17.83 3.88 -14.89
N TYR A 294 18.63 4.95 -14.91
CA TYR A 294 18.17 6.30 -15.18
C TYR A 294 19.01 6.95 -16.25
N ALA A 295 18.36 7.60 -17.20
CA ALA A 295 19.01 8.46 -18.17
C ALA A 295 18.79 9.93 -17.81
N ALA A 296 19.84 10.75 -17.90
CA ALA A 296 19.76 12.20 -17.69
C ALA A 296 19.94 12.92 -19.02
N ASP A 297 19.00 13.79 -19.39
CA ASP A 297 19.12 14.66 -20.55
C ASP A 297 19.98 15.91 -20.26
N GLU A 298 20.16 16.77 -21.26
CA GLU A 298 20.97 17.99 -21.16
C GLU A 298 20.32 19.05 -20.26
N GLU A 299 19.01 18.98 -20.04
CA GLU A 299 18.26 19.88 -19.14
C GLU A 299 18.29 19.40 -17.70
N GLY A 300 18.85 18.21 -17.42
CA GLY A 300 18.90 17.59 -16.09
C GLY A 300 17.61 16.85 -15.72
N ARG A 301 16.71 16.61 -16.68
CA ARG A 301 15.55 15.76 -16.47
C ARG A 301 16.01 14.31 -16.41
N LEU A 302 15.46 13.56 -15.44
CA LEU A 302 15.76 12.15 -15.26
C LEU A 302 14.61 11.29 -15.78
N TYR A 303 14.99 10.23 -16.50
CA TYR A 303 14.09 9.21 -17.00
C TYR A 303 14.46 7.86 -16.39
N ARG A 304 13.55 7.26 -15.58
CA ARG A 304 13.70 5.87 -15.15
C ARG A 304 13.36 4.97 -16.32
N ILE A 305 14.38 4.35 -16.92
CA ILE A 305 14.26 3.64 -18.21
C ILE A 305 14.11 2.13 -18.05
N LYS A 306 14.54 1.59 -16.90
CA LYS A 306 14.49 0.15 -16.61
C LYS A 306 14.52 -0.08 -15.12
N GLU A 307 13.98 -1.22 -14.68
CA GLU A 307 14.05 -1.70 -13.31
C GLU A 307 14.34 -3.20 -13.23
N LEU A 308 14.98 -3.62 -12.14
CA LEU A 308 15.09 -4.99 -11.68
C LEU A 308 14.70 -5.03 -10.21
N TYR A 309 13.60 -5.68 -9.91
CA TYR A 309 13.03 -5.72 -8.58
C TYR A 309 12.99 -7.14 -8.04
N GLY A 310 13.71 -7.37 -6.93
CA GLY A 310 13.95 -8.71 -6.37
C GLY A 310 12.82 -9.23 -5.49
N CYS A 311 11.57 -9.21 -5.99
CA CYS A 311 10.41 -9.71 -5.26
C CYS A 311 9.97 -11.11 -5.72
N THR A 312 9.33 -11.87 -4.82
CA THR A 312 8.73 -13.18 -5.11
C THR A 312 7.38 -13.08 -5.84
N GLY A 313 6.86 -11.87 -6.07
CA GLY A 313 5.48 -11.62 -6.50
C GLY A 313 4.50 -11.44 -5.34
N ARG A 314 4.91 -11.73 -4.10
CA ARG A 314 4.17 -11.37 -2.89
C ARG A 314 4.57 -9.99 -2.41
N PRO A 315 3.65 -9.21 -1.82
CA PRO A 315 3.96 -7.88 -1.33
C PRO A 315 5.13 -7.88 -0.34
N ASN A 316 6.11 -7.03 -0.58
CA ASN A 316 7.27 -6.78 0.28
C ASN A 316 8.07 -8.04 0.69
N GLU A 317 8.08 -9.08 -0.16
CA GLU A 317 8.82 -10.33 0.07
C GLU A 317 9.95 -10.49 -0.96
N GLY A 318 11.21 -10.58 -0.46
CA GLY A 318 12.42 -10.68 -1.27
C GLY A 318 12.75 -12.10 -1.71
N LEU A 319 13.55 -12.21 -2.77
CA LEU A 319 13.98 -13.49 -3.40
C LEU A 319 14.99 -14.29 -2.56
N ARG A 320 15.57 -13.73 -1.50
CA ARG A 320 16.57 -14.34 -0.62
C ARG A 320 17.81 -14.85 -1.37
N ILE A 321 18.29 -14.07 -2.32
CA ILE A 321 19.52 -14.33 -3.08
C ILE A 321 20.65 -13.48 -2.55
N ASP A 322 21.86 -14.04 -2.59
CA ASP A 322 23.07 -13.39 -2.08
C ASP A 322 23.54 -12.21 -2.98
N PRO A 323 24.44 -11.35 -2.49
CA PRO A 323 24.93 -10.19 -3.25
C PRO A 323 25.58 -10.55 -4.59
N VAL A 324 26.29 -11.67 -4.68
CA VAL A 324 26.98 -12.10 -5.92
C VAL A 324 25.96 -12.51 -7.00
N GLU A 325 24.91 -13.21 -6.61
CA GLU A 325 23.80 -13.55 -7.52
C GLU A 325 23.00 -12.30 -7.93
N GLN A 326 22.81 -11.33 -7.03
CA GLN A 326 22.23 -10.05 -7.39
C GLN A 326 23.11 -9.31 -8.42
N ALA A 327 24.44 -9.28 -8.22
CA ALA A 327 25.38 -8.69 -9.17
C ALA A 327 25.32 -9.37 -10.55
N ARG A 328 25.19 -10.69 -10.59
CA ARG A 328 25.02 -11.45 -11.83
C ARG A 328 23.79 -10.99 -12.61
N ARG A 329 22.65 -10.91 -11.93
CA ARG A 329 21.38 -10.47 -12.55
C ARG A 329 21.42 -9.03 -13.03
N ILE A 330 22.07 -8.13 -12.30
CA ILE A 330 22.28 -6.73 -12.70
C ILE A 330 23.09 -6.69 -13.98
N ARG A 331 24.23 -7.41 -14.05
CA ARG A 331 25.06 -7.47 -15.26
C ARG A 331 24.35 -8.07 -16.45
N GLU A 332 23.60 -9.13 -16.27
CA GLU A 332 22.77 -9.71 -17.33
C GLU A 332 21.76 -8.70 -17.87
N ALA A 333 21.09 -7.95 -16.99
CA ALA A 333 20.15 -6.92 -17.38
C ALA A 333 20.81 -5.81 -18.20
N GLU A 334 22.06 -5.41 -17.87
CA GLU A 334 22.83 -4.41 -18.59
C GLU A 334 23.34 -4.92 -19.95
N GLN A 335 23.81 -6.16 -20.00
CA GLN A 335 24.39 -6.74 -21.22
C GLN A 335 23.33 -7.09 -22.26
N ASN A 336 22.12 -7.45 -21.82
CA ASN A 336 21.03 -7.84 -22.70
C ASN A 336 20.15 -6.69 -23.16
N ASP A 337 20.31 -5.50 -22.57
CA ASP A 337 19.50 -4.33 -22.91
C ASP A 337 20.22 -3.43 -23.92
N PRO A 338 19.65 -3.20 -25.11
CA PRO A 338 20.26 -2.33 -26.14
C PRO A 338 20.49 -0.88 -25.68
N MET A 339 19.70 -0.38 -24.73
CA MET A 339 19.86 0.97 -24.18
C MET A 339 21.03 1.09 -23.20
N LEU A 340 21.44 -0.03 -22.57
CA LEU A 340 22.47 -0.07 -21.53
C LEU A 340 23.79 -0.66 -22.03
N LYS A 341 23.74 -1.59 -22.97
CA LYS A 341 24.89 -2.34 -23.46
C LYS A 341 26.01 -1.44 -23.95
N GLY A 342 27.20 -1.62 -23.38
CA GLY A 342 28.42 -0.88 -23.75
C GLY A 342 28.42 0.59 -23.33
N ARG A 343 27.57 0.99 -22.39
CA ARG A 343 27.56 2.35 -21.81
C ARG A 343 28.32 2.38 -20.48
N THR A 344 28.89 3.54 -20.18
CA THR A 344 29.37 3.84 -18.85
C THR A 344 28.17 4.11 -17.95
N ILE A 345 28.08 3.39 -16.84
CA ILE A 345 26.98 3.48 -15.88
C ILE A 345 27.57 3.85 -14.52
N LEU A 346 27.13 4.97 -13.95
CA LEU A 346 27.48 5.35 -12.58
C LEU A 346 26.53 4.63 -11.61
N GLY A 347 27.06 3.77 -10.76
CA GLY A 347 26.32 3.03 -9.74
C GLY A 347 26.30 3.76 -8.41
N VAL A 348 25.11 4.10 -7.90
CA VAL A 348 24.87 4.74 -6.60
C VAL A 348 24.04 3.79 -5.73
N ALA A 349 24.43 3.59 -4.49
CA ALA A 349 23.78 2.60 -3.62
C ALA A 349 23.60 3.10 -2.20
N ASP A 350 22.71 2.39 -1.46
CA ASP A 350 22.55 2.59 -0.03
C ASP A 350 23.93 2.54 0.68
N PRO A 351 24.29 3.58 1.46
CA PRO A 351 25.50 3.56 2.27
C PRO A 351 25.67 2.33 3.17
N ALA A 352 24.59 1.69 3.60
CA ALA A 352 24.65 0.49 4.43
C ALA A 352 25.36 -0.69 3.76
N ILE A 353 25.42 -0.76 2.41
CA ILE A 353 26.15 -1.84 1.72
C ILE A 353 27.67 -1.75 1.83
N PHE A 354 28.19 -0.61 2.31
CA PHE A 354 29.63 -0.36 2.52
C PHE A 354 30.08 -0.66 3.95
N ASP A 355 29.16 -1.08 4.84
CA ASP A 355 29.48 -1.40 6.23
C ASP A 355 30.37 -2.67 6.32
N GLU A 356 31.59 -2.51 6.88
CA GLU A 356 32.57 -3.58 7.12
C GLU A 356 32.62 -4.03 8.57
N SER A 357 31.77 -3.50 9.44
CA SER A 357 31.80 -3.79 10.89
C SER A 357 31.59 -5.28 11.23
N ARG A 358 31.02 -6.04 10.31
CA ARG A 358 30.70 -7.47 10.47
C ARG A 358 31.44 -8.38 9.48
N GLY A 359 32.46 -7.89 8.79
CA GLY A 359 33.19 -8.61 7.77
C GLY A 359 33.25 -7.86 6.44
N GLU A 360 33.42 -8.59 5.33
CA GLU A 360 33.47 -8.00 4.00
C GLU A 360 32.10 -7.33 3.67
N SER A 361 32.18 -6.10 3.21
CA SER A 361 30.95 -5.35 2.82
C SER A 361 30.28 -5.93 1.57
N ILE A 362 28.97 -5.69 1.43
CA ILE A 362 28.19 -6.10 0.25
C ILE A 362 28.79 -5.46 -1.01
N ALA A 363 29.16 -4.18 -0.95
CA ALA A 363 29.80 -3.48 -2.06
C ALA A 363 31.11 -4.17 -2.49
N ALA A 364 31.98 -4.54 -1.53
CA ALA A 364 33.24 -5.25 -1.81
C ALA A 364 32.98 -6.64 -2.42
N MET A 365 31.98 -7.40 -1.92
CA MET A 365 31.58 -8.68 -2.50
C MET A 365 31.17 -8.57 -3.97
N MET A 366 30.37 -7.54 -4.30
CA MET A 366 29.92 -7.28 -5.67
C MET A 366 31.04 -6.80 -6.59
N GLU A 367 31.99 -6.03 -6.06
CA GLU A 367 33.13 -5.50 -6.82
C GLU A 367 34.17 -6.60 -7.09
N ARG A 368 34.52 -7.40 -6.07
CA ARG A 368 35.48 -8.50 -6.20
C ARG A 368 34.93 -9.69 -6.99
N GLY A 369 33.60 -9.86 -7.04
CA GLY A 369 32.93 -10.98 -7.66
C GLY A 369 33.16 -11.05 -9.18
N PRO A 370 32.81 -12.18 -9.83
CA PRO A 370 33.05 -12.40 -11.26
C PRO A 370 32.27 -11.43 -12.17
N HIS A 371 31.31 -10.73 -11.61
CA HIS A 371 30.44 -9.81 -12.37
C HIS A 371 30.85 -8.34 -12.24
N PHE A 372 31.79 -8.03 -11.36
CA PHE A 372 32.38 -6.71 -11.12
C PHE A 372 31.39 -5.55 -11.21
N LEU A 373 30.75 -5.22 -10.12
CA LEU A 373 29.89 -4.05 -10.00
C LEU A 373 30.49 -3.06 -9.01
N HIS A 374 30.83 -1.89 -9.52
CA HIS A 374 31.29 -0.78 -8.68
C HIS A 374 30.12 0.10 -8.27
N TRP A 375 30.13 0.50 -6.99
CA TRP A 375 29.15 1.37 -6.38
C TRP A 375 29.82 2.55 -5.69
N VAL A 376 29.14 3.70 -5.68
CA VAL A 376 29.46 4.82 -4.80
C VAL A 376 28.34 4.97 -3.75
N PRO A 377 28.68 5.36 -2.51
CA PRO A 377 27.67 5.57 -1.49
C PRO A 377 26.78 6.78 -1.83
N GLY A 378 25.48 6.60 -1.82
CA GLY A 378 24.50 7.66 -2.04
C GLY A 378 24.32 8.54 -0.80
N ASP A 379 23.85 9.76 -1.00
CA ASP A 379 23.42 10.62 0.11
C ASP A 379 22.09 10.07 0.69
N HIS A 380 22.13 9.67 1.96
CA HIS A 380 20.98 9.09 2.66
C HIS A 380 20.13 10.11 3.41
N THR A 381 20.34 11.42 3.22
CA THR A 381 19.55 12.49 3.85
C THR A 381 18.08 12.40 3.42
N ARG A 382 17.22 11.84 4.28
CA ARG A 382 15.86 11.44 3.94
C ARG A 382 14.99 12.61 3.53
N LEU A 383 14.97 13.70 4.32
CA LEU A 383 14.13 14.86 4.03
C LEU A 383 14.54 15.55 2.73
N ALA A 384 15.85 15.78 2.51
CA ALA A 384 16.35 16.40 1.27
C ALA A 384 16.00 15.54 0.05
N GLY A 385 16.21 14.23 0.13
CA GLY A 385 15.86 13.30 -0.93
C GLY A 385 14.37 13.26 -1.23
N LYS A 386 13.49 13.28 -0.21
CA LYS A 386 12.04 13.40 -0.41
C LYS A 386 11.68 14.70 -1.13
N MET A 387 12.28 15.82 -0.76
CA MET A 387 12.04 17.10 -1.43
C MET A 387 12.50 17.07 -2.90
N GLN A 388 13.55 16.32 -3.25
CA GLN A 388 13.94 16.13 -4.65
C GLN A 388 12.86 15.44 -5.47
N PHE A 389 12.12 14.49 -4.88
CA PHE A 389 10.94 13.91 -5.57
C PHE A 389 9.88 14.98 -5.82
N HIS A 390 9.47 15.75 -4.80
CA HIS A 390 8.46 16.80 -4.97
C HIS A 390 8.86 17.83 -6.04
N TYR A 391 10.12 18.28 -6.04
CA TYR A 391 10.60 19.25 -7.04
C TYR A 391 10.57 18.67 -8.45
N ARG A 392 10.91 17.39 -8.62
CA ARG A 392 10.99 16.74 -9.92
C ARG A 392 9.64 16.25 -10.44
N LEU A 393 8.69 15.95 -9.54
CA LEU A 393 7.33 15.57 -9.91
C LEU A 393 6.45 16.78 -10.26
N ALA A 394 6.82 18.00 -9.84
CA ALA A 394 6.07 19.20 -10.21
C ALA A 394 6.08 19.41 -11.74
N PHE A 395 4.90 19.62 -12.31
CA PHE A 395 4.76 19.98 -13.72
C PHE A 395 5.11 21.46 -13.93
N ASP A 396 5.83 21.75 -15.01
CA ASP A 396 6.02 23.11 -15.49
C ASP A 396 4.77 23.65 -16.21
N GLY A 397 4.83 24.89 -16.73
CA GLY A 397 3.73 25.51 -17.46
C GLY A 397 3.33 24.80 -18.76
N GLU A 398 4.17 23.90 -19.28
CA GLU A 398 3.91 23.09 -20.48
C GLU A 398 3.49 21.66 -20.14
N GLY A 399 3.38 21.33 -18.85
CA GLY A 399 3.02 20.00 -18.36
C GLY A 399 4.19 19.01 -18.37
N ARG A 400 5.45 19.47 -18.33
CA ARG A 400 6.63 18.60 -18.30
C ARG A 400 7.20 18.54 -16.89
N PRO A 401 7.34 17.35 -16.30
CA PRO A 401 8.01 17.19 -15.03
C PRO A 401 9.52 16.99 -15.24
N MET A 402 10.33 17.17 -14.19
CA MET A 402 11.77 16.89 -14.22
C MET A 402 12.12 15.42 -13.93
N PHE A 403 11.12 14.56 -13.79
CA PHE A 403 11.27 13.11 -13.62
C PHE A 403 10.14 12.37 -14.31
N GLN A 404 10.49 11.43 -15.18
CA GLN A 404 9.55 10.56 -15.87
C GLN A 404 9.99 9.10 -15.82
N VAL A 405 9.04 8.19 -16.01
CA VAL A 405 9.23 6.75 -15.87
C VAL A 405 8.68 6.03 -17.08
N PHE A 406 9.44 5.12 -17.65
CA PHE A 406 8.94 4.27 -18.72
C PHE A 406 7.83 3.36 -18.22
N SER A 407 6.78 3.20 -19.01
CA SER A 407 5.61 2.35 -18.69
C SER A 407 5.97 0.88 -18.44
N THR A 408 7.20 0.46 -18.78
CA THR A 408 7.77 -0.84 -18.48
C THR A 408 8.24 -1.00 -17.02
N CYS A 409 8.44 0.11 -16.29
CA CYS A 409 8.85 0.12 -14.87
C CYS A 409 7.63 -0.08 -13.97
N ARG A 410 7.03 -1.25 -14.01
CA ARG A 410 5.74 -1.57 -13.38
C ARG A 410 5.78 -1.51 -11.86
N HIS A 411 6.91 -1.90 -11.26
CA HIS A 411 7.04 -1.90 -9.79
C HIS A 411 7.14 -0.48 -9.25
N PHE A 412 7.90 0.40 -9.89
CA PHE A 412 7.95 1.82 -9.54
C PHE A 412 6.56 2.47 -9.64
N ILE A 413 5.87 2.27 -10.78
CA ILE A 413 4.53 2.82 -11.04
C ILE A 413 3.53 2.33 -9.99
N ARG A 414 3.68 1.10 -9.50
CA ARG A 414 2.84 0.51 -8.48
C ARG A 414 3.15 1.01 -7.07
N THR A 415 4.42 1.16 -6.70
CA THR A 415 4.82 1.39 -5.30
C THR A 415 4.84 2.87 -4.93
N LEU A 416 5.41 3.74 -5.76
CA LEU A 416 5.59 5.16 -5.42
C LEU A 416 4.28 5.88 -5.00
N PRO A 417 3.17 5.78 -5.76
CA PRO A 417 1.94 6.49 -5.42
C PRO A 417 1.25 5.95 -4.16
N ASN A 418 1.64 4.78 -3.67
CA ASN A 418 1.05 4.16 -2.49
C ASN A 418 1.80 4.47 -1.19
N LEU A 419 2.90 5.23 -1.25
CA LEU A 419 3.68 5.59 -0.07
C LEU A 419 2.92 6.56 0.83
N VAL A 420 2.91 6.24 2.14
CA VAL A 420 2.27 7.06 3.18
C VAL A 420 3.31 7.66 4.11
N TYR A 421 2.95 8.80 4.73
CA TYR A 421 3.75 9.41 5.79
C TYR A 421 3.79 8.50 7.03
N ASP A 422 4.90 8.57 7.76
CA ASP A 422 5.01 7.94 9.08
C ASP A 422 4.15 8.71 10.09
N GLU A 423 3.26 8.00 10.81
CA GLU A 423 2.36 8.60 11.81
C GLU A 423 3.10 9.23 12.97
N SER A 424 4.30 8.72 13.30
CA SER A 424 5.15 9.24 14.38
C SER A 424 6.11 10.34 13.92
N ASN A 425 6.42 10.38 12.63
CA ASN A 425 7.29 11.37 12.01
C ASN A 425 6.73 11.82 10.65
N VAL A 426 5.74 12.69 10.69
CA VAL A 426 5.06 13.23 9.49
C VAL A 426 5.98 13.93 8.47
N ALA A 427 7.25 14.15 8.81
CA ALA A 427 8.25 14.67 7.88
C ALA A 427 8.85 13.58 6.98
N ASP A 428 8.65 12.29 7.29
CA ASP A 428 9.23 11.16 6.57
C ASP A 428 8.15 10.18 6.09
N ILE A 429 8.57 9.20 5.27
CA ILE A 429 7.70 8.10 4.84
C ILE A 429 7.73 6.97 5.87
N ASP A 430 6.64 6.19 5.92
CA ASP A 430 6.57 5.00 6.75
C ASP A 430 7.39 3.86 6.11
N THR A 431 8.48 3.44 6.77
CA THR A 431 9.40 2.39 6.28
C THR A 431 8.89 0.96 6.47
N ARG A 432 7.71 0.76 7.07
CA ARG A 432 7.06 -0.56 7.17
C ARG A 432 6.42 -1.00 5.86
N GLN A 433 6.22 -0.08 4.93
CA GLN A 433 5.67 -0.35 3.62
C GLN A 433 6.75 -0.75 2.59
N GLU A 434 6.36 -0.91 1.32
CA GLU A 434 7.25 -1.33 0.23
C GLU A 434 7.96 -0.10 -0.37
N ASP A 435 8.97 0.42 0.33
CA ASP A 435 9.68 1.67 0.04
C ASP A 435 11.03 1.50 -0.72
N HIS A 436 11.47 0.26 -0.96
CA HIS A 436 12.78 -0.06 -1.55
C HIS A 436 13.07 0.64 -2.88
N ILE A 437 12.06 0.77 -3.75
CA ILE A 437 12.18 1.48 -5.03
C ILE A 437 12.32 2.99 -4.82
N TYR A 438 11.63 3.53 -3.82
CA TYR A 438 11.77 4.93 -3.45
C TYR A 438 13.18 5.22 -2.92
N ASP A 439 13.70 4.41 -2.00
CA ASP A 439 15.03 4.61 -1.44
C ASP A 439 16.12 4.48 -2.51
N GLU A 440 16.06 3.46 -3.36
CA GLU A 440 16.97 3.32 -4.49
C GLU A 440 16.93 4.53 -5.42
N CYS A 441 15.74 5.02 -5.79
CA CYS A 441 15.57 6.18 -6.65
C CYS A 441 16.08 7.45 -5.99
N ARG A 442 15.83 7.62 -4.69
CA ARG A 442 16.26 8.77 -3.89
C ARG A 442 17.78 8.98 -3.95
N TYR A 443 18.58 7.92 -3.89
CA TYR A 443 20.04 8.04 -4.03
C TYR A 443 20.43 8.64 -5.38
N VAL A 444 19.81 8.23 -6.48
CA VAL A 444 20.07 8.79 -7.82
C VAL A 444 19.59 10.23 -7.94
N LEU A 445 18.46 10.60 -7.34
CA LEU A 445 17.99 11.98 -7.34
C LEU A 445 18.97 12.91 -6.59
N MET A 446 19.57 12.42 -5.50
CA MET A 446 20.55 13.18 -4.71
C MET A 446 21.89 13.34 -5.42
N GLU A 447 22.27 12.45 -6.35
CA GLU A 447 23.43 12.65 -7.24
C GLU A 447 23.20 13.76 -8.27
N ASN A 448 21.94 14.11 -8.55
CA ASN A 448 21.56 15.10 -9.54
C ASN A 448 20.56 16.13 -8.93
N PRO A 449 20.89 16.79 -7.81
CA PRO A 449 19.91 17.62 -7.12
C PRO A 449 19.50 18.83 -7.99
N ILE A 450 18.21 19.15 -7.95
CA ILE A 450 17.67 20.37 -8.57
C ILE A 450 17.15 21.34 -7.50
N SER A 451 17.19 22.64 -7.85
CA SER A 451 16.57 23.66 -7.02
C SER A 451 15.05 23.65 -7.22
N PRO A 452 14.26 23.97 -6.19
CA PRO A 452 12.82 24.12 -6.36
C PRO A 452 12.51 25.15 -7.47
N PRO A 453 11.46 24.93 -8.27
CA PRO A 453 11.04 25.92 -9.24
C PRO A 453 10.78 27.25 -8.50
N ARG A 454 11.42 28.31 -8.96
CA ARG A 454 11.15 29.65 -8.42
C ARG A 454 9.70 29.96 -8.70
N GLN A 455 8.86 29.96 -7.68
CA GLN A 455 7.56 30.59 -7.77
C GLN A 455 7.84 32.07 -8.06
N THR A 456 7.57 32.50 -9.26
CA THR A 456 7.39 33.92 -9.53
C THR A 456 6.11 34.32 -8.80
N VAL A 457 6.24 34.67 -7.52
CA VAL A 457 5.20 35.39 -6.82
C VAL A 457 5.04 36.68 -7.59
N GLN A 458 4.08 36.74 -8.50
CA GLN A 458 3.61 38.03 -8.95
C GLN A 458 3.08 38.70 -7.67
N PRO A 459 3.68 39.82 -7.26
CA PRO A 459 3.13 40.53 -6.13
C PRO A 459 1.67 40.80 -6.47
N PRO A 460 0.74 40.64 -5.51
CA PRO A 460 -0.64 40.98 -5.76
C PRO A 460 -0.66 42.39 -6.34
N VAL A 461 -1.28 42.56 -7.48
CA VAL A 461 -1.58 43.87 -8.04
C VAL A 461 -2.66 44.42 -7.13
N GLY A 462 -2.21 44.99 -6.01
CA GLY A 462 -3.09 45.71 -5.11
C GLY A 462 -3.37 47.09 -5.74
N ASP A 463 -4.61 47.43 -5.89
CA ASP A 463 -5.10 48.75 -6.24
C ASP A 463 -4.85 49.79 -5.12
N ASP A 464 -3.83 49.59 -4.27
CA ASP A 464 -3.47 50.54 -3.24
C ASP A 464 -2.62 51.68 -3.84
N PRO A 465 -3.17 52.90 -3.94
CA PRO A 465 -2.44 54.06 -4.48
C PRO A 465 -1.13 54.40 -3.74
N LEU A 466 -0.98 53.97 -2.49
CA LEU A 466 0.23 54.15 -1.68
C LEU A 466 1.36 53.20 -2.05
N GLU A 467 1.04 51.98 -2.55
CA GLU A 467 2.04 51.04 -3.07
C GLU A 467 2.61 51.50 -4.43
N LEU A 468 1.80 52.11 -5.28
CA LEU A 468 2.25 52.71 -6.54
C LEU A 468 3.28 53.83 -6.29
N HIS A 469 3.12 54.60 -5.23
CA HIS A 469 4.07 55.67 -4.84
C HIS A 469 5.38 55.12 -4.28
N ARG A 470 5.37 54.00 -3.56
CA ARG A 470 6.60 53.31 -3.10
C ARG A 470 7.41 52.71 -4.25
N ARG A 471 6.78 52.13 -5.23
CA ARG A 471 7.46 51.59 -6.43
C ARG A 471 8.12 52.68 -7.28
N ALA A 472 7.50 53.82 -7.42
CA ALA A 472 8.08 54.96 -8.18
C ALA A 472 9.37 55.52 -7.55
N ARG A 473 9.66 55.30 -6.25
CA ARG A 473 10.91 55.72 -5.60
C ARG A 473 12.10 54.75 -5.81
N PHE A 474 11.86 53.48 -6.16
CA PHE A 474 12.95 52.49 -6.41
C PHE A 474 13.50 52.51 -7.83
N TYR A 475 12.90 53.24 -8.76
CA TYR A 475 13.37 53.35 -10.14
C TYR A 475 14.05 54.71 -10.44
N ARG A 476 14.42 55.43 -9.41
CA ARG A 476 15.25 56.65 -9.53
C ARG A 476 16.51 56.53 -8.65
N VAL A 477 17.46 55.70 -9.12
CA VAL A 477 18.90 55.88 -8.89
C VAL A 477 19.62 55.23 -10.06
#